data_4cf0ce7f5627e2adc8db0ae156dbb01e
#
_entry.id   4cf0ce7f5627e2adc8db0ae156dbb01e
#
_cell.length_a   1.000
_cell.length_b   1.000
_cell.length_c   1.000
_cell.angle_alpha   90.00
_cell.angle_beta   90.00
_cell.angle_gamma   90.00
#
_symmetry.space_group_name_H-M   'P 1'
#
loop_
_entity.id
_entity.type
_entity.pdbx_description
1 polymer ?
#
loop_
_entity_poly.entity_id
_entity_poly.type
_entity_poly.pdbx_seq_one_letter_code
_entity_poly.pdbx_strand_id
1 'polypeptide(L)'
;MKSTITGWGKCSPDNIMTNDDLAVFVDTSDEWIQQRTGIQERRFCHVNNSDMAAVAGQHAIACAGLTPEDIDVVILATCTPDSIVPSAAAHVQRKLCLLYTSPSPRDTRE
;
A
#
# COMPACT_ATOMS: atom_id res chain seq x y z
N MET A 1 9.12 16.08 20.48
CA MET A 1 9.33 15.70 19.07
C MET A 1 8.09 15.99 18.28
N LYS A 2 8.22 16.53 17.12
CA LYS A 2 7.10 16.85 16.24
C LYS A 2 7.31 16.18 14.89
N SER A 3 6.18 15.78 14.29
CA SER A 3 6.21 15.20 12.96
C SER A 3 5.25 15.96 12.06
N THR A 4 5.62 16.07 10.81
CA THR A 4 4.82 16.78 9.82
C THR A 4 4.67 15.91 8.58
N ILE A 5 3.45 15.85 8.05
CA ILE A 5 3.20 15.18 6.78
C ILE A 5 3.54 16.18 5.67
N THR A 6 4.51 15.85 4.83
CA THR A 6 4.98 16.75 3.78
C THR A 6 4.51 16.33 2.40
N GLY A 7 4.00 15.12 2.25
CA GLY A 7 3.50 14.66 0.97
C GLY A 7 2.67 13.40 1.12
N TRP A 8 1.84 13.13 0.13
CA TRP A 8 1.02 11.93 0.11
C TRP A 8 0.84 11.47 -1.33
N GLY A 9 0.44 10.22 -1.46
CA GLY A 9 0.18 9.63 -2.76
C GLY A 9 -0.72 8.42 -2.62
N LYS A 10 -1.28 7.99 -3.74
CA LYS A 10 -2.14 6.82 -3.77
C LYS A 10 -1.95 6.06 -5.07
N CYS A 11 -2.35 4.80 -5.04
CA CYS A 11 -2.47 3.97 -6.23
C CYS A 11 -3.79 3.21 -6.12
N SER A 12 -4.74 3.54 -7.00
CA SER A 12 -6.03 2.87 -7.04
C SER A 12 -6.13 2.06 -8.32
N PRO A 13 -6.32 0.74 -8.24
CA PRO A 13 -6.52 -0.07 -9.44
C PRO A 13 -7.79 0.36 -10.18
N ASP A 14 -7.82 0.14 -11.49
CA ASP A 14 -8.96 0.53 -12.31
C ASP A 14 -10.12 -0.43 -12.20
N ASN A 15 -9.89 -1.67 -11.80
CA ASN A 15 -10.92 -2.68 -11.70
C ASN A 15 -11.80 -2.42 -10.48
N ILE A 16 -13.10 -2.31 -10.69
CA ILE A 16 -14.06 -2.03 -9.64
C ILE A 16 -14.95 -3.24 -9.45
N MET A 17 -15.16 -3.62 -8.18
CA MET A 17 -16.10 -4.66 -7.80
C MET A 17 -17.14 -4.03 -6.88
N THR A 18 -18.41 -4.03 -7.33
CA THR A 18 -19.51 -3.53 -6.52
C THR A 18 -19.95 -4.58 -5.51
N ASN A 19 -20.79 -4.17 -4.57
CA ASN A 19 -21.36 -5.11 -3.61
C ASN A 19 -22.21 -6.18 -4.31
N ASP A 20 -22.91 -5.82 -5.38
CA ASP A 20 -23.71 -6.78 -6.16
C ASP A 20 -22.80 -7.78 -6.86
N ASP A 21 -21.66 -7.35 -7.38
CA ASP A 21 -20.68 -8.25 -7.98
C ASP A 21 -20.14 -9.24 -6.94
N LEU A 22 -19.88 -8.77 -5.74
CA LEU A 22 -19.40 -9.61 -4.66
C LEU A 22 -20.45 -10.64 -4.23
N ALA A 23 -21.72 -10.27 -4.25
CA ALA A 23 -22.81 -11.14 -3.84
C ALA A 23 -22.94 -12.38 -4.74
N VAL A 24 -22.33 -12.36 -5.92
CA VAL A 24 -22.29 -13.54 -6.81
C VAL A 24 -21.42 -14.65 -6.20
N PHE A 25 -20.38 -14.28 -5.46
CA PHE A 25 -19.41 -15.24 -4.92
C PHE A 25 -19.62 -15.55 -3.45
N VAL A 26 -20.19 -14.62 -2.71
CA VAL A 26 -20.30 -14.69 -1.26
C VAL A 26 -21.76 -14.47 -0.87
N ASP A 27 -22.21 -15.16 0.16
CA ASP A 27 -23.56 -15.01 0.68
C ASP A 27 -23.70 -13.69 1.44
N THR A 28 -23.98 -12.62 0.69
CA THR A 28 -24.10 -11.28 1.23
C THR A 28 -25.02 -10.45 0.35
N SER A 29 -25.29 -9.22 0.75
CA SER A 29 -26.09 -8.27 -0.02
C SER A 29 -25.51 -6.87 0.10
N ASP A 30 -25.83 -6.02 -0.86
CA ASP A 30 -25.42 -4.62 -0.85
C ASP A 30 -25.91 -3.91 0.42
N GLU A 31 -27.15 -4.13 0.81
CA GLU A 31 -27.72 -3.52 2.00
C GLU A 31 -26.94 -3.90 3.26
N TRP A 32 -26.64 -5.19 3.42
CA TRP A 32 -25.91 -5.68 4.57
C TRP A 32 -24.51 -5.07 4.67
N ILE A 33 -23.82 -5.02 3.53
CA ILE A 33 -22.45 -4.49 3.48
C ILE A 33 -22.46 -3.00 3.80
N GLN A 34 -23.38 -2.24 3.21
CA GLN A 34 -23.43 -0.79 3.47
C GLN A 34 -23.80 -0.49 4.92
N GLN A 35 -24.71 -1.24 5.52
CA GLN A 35 -25.06 -1.06 6.92
C GLN A 35 -23.91 -1.32 7.86
N ARG A 36 -23.08 -2.32 7.54
CA ARG A 36 -21.96 -2.72 8.41
C ARG A 36 -20.72 -1.88 8.21
N THR A 37 -20.42 -1.49 6.99
CA THR A 37 -19.13 -0.87 6.65
C THR A 37 -19.25 0.45 5.92
N GLY A 38 -20.40 0.74 5.31
CA GLY A 38 -20.55 1.90 4.44
C GLY A 38 -19.90 1.73 3.08
N ILE A 39 -19.32 0.58 2.80
CA ILE A 39 -18.63 0.32 1.53
C ILE A 39 -19.66 0.01 0.45
N GLN A 40 -19.56 0.70 -0.68
CA GLN A 40 -20.43 0.47 -1.83
C GLN A 40 -19.72 -0.33 -2.92
N GLU A 41 -18.43 -0.10 -3.07
CA GLU A 41 -17.62 -0.80 -4.05
C GLU A 41 -16.18 -0.85 -3.57
N ARG A 42 -15.38 -1.68 -4.22
CA ARG A 42 -13.96 -1.80 -3.93
C ARG A 42 -13.20 -1.99 -5.22
N ARG A 43 -11.91 -1.79 -5.13
CA ARG A 43 -11.03 -1.99 -6.27
C ARG A 43 -10.16 -3.21 -6.02
N PHE A 44 -9.84 -3.91 -7.10
CA PHE A 44 -8.94 -5.06 -7.02
C PHE A 44 -7.90 -4.96 -8.12
N CYS A 45 -6.78 -5.66 -7.93
CA CYS A 45 -5.67 -5.57 -8.86
C CYS A 45 -5.06 -6.94 -9.12
N HIS A 46 -4.25 -6.99 -10.18
CA HIS A 46 -3.52 -8.19 -10.57
C HIS A 46 -2.05 -8.12 -10.19
N VAL A 47 -1.62 -6.99 -9.63
CA VAL A 47 -0.21 -6.78 -9.28
C VAL A 47 -0.01 -6.99 -7.79
N ASN A 48 1.25 -7.12 -7.40
CA ASN A 48 1.59 -7.32 -6.01
C ASN A 48 1.35 -6.08 -5.18
N ASN A 49 1.21 -6.28 -3.88
CA ASN A 49 1.03 -5.19 -2.92
C ASN A 49 2.16 -4.17 -3.02
N SER A 50 3.41 -4.63 -3.17
CA SER A 50 4.54 -3.72 -3.26
C SER A 50 4.53 -2.88 -4.52
N ASP A 51 3.96 -3.36 -5.63
CA ASP A 51 3.85 -2.58 -6.86
C ASP A 51 2.94 -1.37 -6.64
N MET A 52 1.79 -1.58 -6.01
CA MET A 52 0.87 -0.49 -5.69
C MET A 52 1.48 0.48 -4.69
N ALA A 53 2.13 -0.06 -3.66
CA ALA A 53 2.75 0.77 -2.64
C ALA A 53 3.89 1.61 -3.22
N ALA A 54 4.65 1.06 -4.16
CA ALA A 54 5.73 1.80 -4.81
C ALA A 54 5.19 2.97 -5.62
N VAL A 55 4.10 2.78 -6.37
CA VAL A 55 3.50 3.87 -7.15
C VAL A 55 2.98 4.96 -6.22
N ALA A 56 2.29 4.57 -5.15
CA ALA A 56 1.81 5.53 -4.16
C ALA A 56 2.97 6.27 -3.51
N GLY A 57 4.05 5.56 -3.20
CA GLY A 57 5.26 6.16 -2.62
C GLY A 57 5.95 7.13 -3.56
N GLN A 58 6.04 6.81 -4.84
CA GLN A 58 6.60 7.72 -5.83
C GLN A 58 5.82 9.04 -5.90
N HIS A 59 4.50 8.95 -5.87
CA HIS A 59 3.66 10.14 -5.87
C HIS A 59 3.84 10.95 -4.59
N ALA A 60 3.96 10.29 -3.45
CA ALA A 60 4.17 10.97 -2.17
C ALA A 60 5.51 11.70 -2.14
N ILE A 61 6.57 11.06 -2.62
CA ILE A 61 7.91 11.65 -2.68
C ILE A 61 7.90 12.87 -3.61
N ALA A 62 7.29 12.74 -4.77
CA ALA A 62 7.20 13.84 -5.72
C ALA A 62 6.36 14.99 -5.15
N CYS A 63 5.26 14.68 -4.48
CA CYS A 63 4.41 15.68 -3.84
C CYS A 63 5.17 16.48 -2.77
N ALA A 64 6.04 15.80 -2.04
CA ALA A 64 6.85 16.44 -1.01
C ALA A 64 8.03 17.25 -1.58
N GLY A 65 8.32 17.10 -2.86
CA GLY A 65 9.46 17.75 -3.49
C GLY A 65 10.79 17.10 -3.11
N LEU A 66 10.76 15.83 -2.73
CA LEU A 66 11.94 15.08 -2.32
C LEU A 66 12.40 14.12 -3.41
N THR A 67 13.55 13.53 -3.18
CA THR A 67 14.07 12.44 -4.02
C THR A 67 14.10 11.16 -3.18
N PRO A 68 14.22 9.98 -3.81
CA PRO A 68 14.32 8.74 -3.04
C PRO A 68 15.48 8.72 -2.06
N GLU A 69 16.54 9.46 -2.33
CA GLU A 69 17.71 9.53 -1.45
C GLU A 69 17.43 10.24 -0.12
N ASP A 70 16.36 11.03 -0.07
CA ASP A 70 15.97 11.75 1.14
C ASP A 70 15.21 10.88 2.11
N ILE A 71 14.86 9.64 1.72
CA ILE A 71 14.07 8.74 2.53
C ILE A 71 14.98 7.89 3.43
N ASP A 72 14.74 7.96 4.72
CA ASP A 72 15.51 7.20 5.70
C ASP A 72 14.85 5.89 6.11
N VAL A 73 13.53 5.86 6.13
CA VAL A 73 12.77 4.73 6.67
C VAL A 73 11.54 4.47 5.81
N VAL A 74 11.27 3.20 5.54
CA VAL A 74 10.04 2.76 4.86
C VAL A 74 9.26 1.87 5.81
N ILE A 75 7.99 2.20 6.03
CA ILE A 75 7.07 1.39 6.83
C ILE A 75 5.90 1.02 5.94
N LEU A 76 5.68 -0.27 5.76
CA LEU A 76 4.55 -0.78 4.99
C LEU A 76 3.67 -1.62 5.90
N ALA A 77 2.44 -1.17 6.10
CA ALA A 77 1.45 -1.88 6.90
C ALA A 77 0.49 -2.61 5.96
N THR A 78 0.49 -3.92 6.00
CA THR A 78 -0.38 -4.71 5.14
C THR A 78 -0.65 -6.09 5.75
N CYS A 79 -1.83 -6.63 5.44
CA CYS A 79 -2.17 -8.02 5.76
C CYS A 79 -1.93 -8.95 4.57
N THR A 80 -1.64 -8.39 3.39
CA THR A 80 -1.49 -9.16 2.15
C THR A 80 -0.17 -8.80 1.46
N PRO A 81 0.97 -9.11 2.09
CA PRO A 81 2.27 -8.80 1.49
C PRO A 81 2.56 -9.67 0.27
N ASP A 82 3.52 -9.25 -0.55
CA ASP A 82 4.02 -10.05 -1.68
C ASP A 82 4.54 -11.40 -1.19
N SER A 83 5.25 -11.35 -0.08
CA SER A 83 5.84 -12.52 0.55
C SER A 83 6.10 -12.22 2.02
N ILE A 84 6.29 -13.26 2.82
CA ILE A 84 6.64 -13.07 4.23
C ILE A 84 8.12 -12.70 4.35
N VAL A 85 8.95 -13.30 3.52
CA VAL A 85 10.40 -13.05 3.52
C VAL A 85 10.86 -12.98 2.06
N PRO A 86 11.48 -11.88 1.65
CA PRO A 86 11.68 -10.63 2.38
C PRO A 86 10.35 -9.90 2.60
N SER A 87 10.35 -8.94 3.50
CA SER A 87 9.14 -8.18 3.79
C SER A 87 8.70 -7.37 2.57
N ALA A 88 7.40 -7.07 2.49
CA ALA A 88 6.88 -6.26 1.40
C ALA A 88 7.49 -4.86 1.39
N ALA A 89 7.86 -4.33 2.56
CA ALA A 89 8.55 -3.05 2.65
C ALA A 89 9.90 -3.07 1.93
N ALA A 90 10.62 -4.19 2.00
CA ALA A 90 11.89 -4.35 1.28
C ALA A 90 11.68 -4.33 -0.23
N HIS A 91 10.59 -4.92 -0.72
CA HIS A 91 10.25 -4.85 -2.14
C HIS A 91 9.94 -3.42 -2.57
N VAL A 92 9.18 -2.68 -1.75
CA VAL A 92 8.88 -1.27 -2.01
C VAL A 92 10.15 -0.45 -2.05
N GLN A 93 11.05 -0.67 -1.10
CA GLN A 93 12.33 0.02 -1.05
C GLN A 93 13.09 -0.16 -2.35
N ARG A 94 13.20 -1.39 -2.83
CA ARG A 94 13.90 -1.68 -4.07
C ARG A 94 13.24 -1.02 -5.26
N LYS A 95 11.90 -1.06 -5.34
CA LYS A 95 11.16 -0.48 -6.47
C LYS A 95 11.24 1.04 -6.49
N LEU A 96 11.39 1.67 -5.33
CA LEU A 96 11.58 3.10 -5.22
C LEU A 96 13.04 3.52 -5.36
N CYS A 97 13.95 2.57 -5.51
CA CYS A 97 15.39 2.82 -5.59
C CYS A 97 15.93 3.50 -4.34
N LEU A 98 15.42 3.12 -3.19
CA LEU A 98 15.87 3.66 -1.91
C LEU A 98 17.15 2.97 -1.46
N LEU A 99 18.01 3.71 -0.79
CA LEU A 99 19.32 3.20 -0.38
C LEU A 99 19.30 2.44 0.94
N TYR A 100 18.38 2.78 1.83
CA TYR A 100 18.39 2.21 3.18
C TYR A 100 17.12 1.45 3.45
N THR A 101 17.19 0.54 4.37
CA THR A 101 16.20 -0.47 4.54
C THR A 101 15.03 -0.05 5.42
N SER A 102 13.99 -0.84 5.38
CA SER A 102 12.87 -0.72 6.28
C SER A 102 13.30 -1.07 7.72
N PRO A 103 12.55 -0.59 8.72
CA PRO A 103 12.87 -0.85 10.12
C PRO A 103 12.42 -2.26 10.52
N SER A 104 13.17 -3.26 10.18
CA SER A 104 12.87 -4.64 10.58
C SER A 104 13.74 -5.03 11.76
N PRO A 105 13.19 -5.73 12.75
CA PRO A 105 14.00 -6.24 13.84
C PRO A 105 15.09 -7.22 13.39
N ARG A 106 14.91 -7.80 12.21
CA ARG A 106 15.91 -8.72 11.66
C ARG A 106 16.95 -8.05 10.80
N ASP A 107 16.74 -6.79 10.49
CA ASP A 107 17.64 -6.06 9.62
C ASP A 107 18.69 -5.36 10.46
N THR A 108 19.57 -6.16 11.04
CA THR A 108 20.57 -5.66 11.98
C THR A 108 21.92 -5.46 11.36
N ARG A 109 22.06 -5.73 10.09
CA ARG A 109 23.30 -5.50 9.38
C ARG A 109 23.56 -4.06 9.27
N GLU A 110 24.39 -3.65 9.32
CA GLU A 110 24.55 -2.42 8.98
C GLU A 110 24.91 -2.21 7.77
#